data_e1ff49fb8acc80e6724b6d32fee65c9a
#
_entry.id   e1ff49fb8acc80e6724b6d32fee65c9a
#
_cell.length_a   1.000
_cell.length_b   1.000
_cell.length_c   1.000
_cell.angle_alpha   90.00
_cell.angle_beta   90.00
_cell.angle_gamma   90.00
#
_symmetry.space_group_name_H-M   'P 1'
#
loop_
_entity.id
_entity.type
_entity.pdbx_description
1 polymer ?
#
loop_
_entity_poly.entity_id
_entity_poly.type
_entity_poly.pdbx_seq_one_letter_code
_entity_poly.pdbx_strand_id
1 'polypeptide(L)'
;MRTIITVLFAVLGIIFCFPYHLYLKQLAKKDQDKAYIKAQKLVKGFFGAVMFLTGCKRTVIGKENIPADQPVMFVGNHRSYFDILSCHNAIDMPLGFMSKDNIKDIPLLYKYMDDIGCTYLDLSLIHISEPTRRVVIS
;
A
#
# COMPACT_ATOMS: atom_id res chain seq x y z
N MET A 1 -20.01 -16.31 4.70
CA MET A 1 -19.50 -16.11 6.07
C MET A 1 -18.07 -15.55 6.11
N ARG A 2 -17.08 -16.15 5.42
CA ARG A 2 -15.67 -15.65 5.45
C ARG A 2 -15.53 -14.19 5.02
N THR A 3 -16.21 -13.75 3.98
CA THR A 3 -16.16 -12.37 3.48
C THR A 3 -16.62 -11.37 4.54
N ILE A 4 -17.74 -11.65 5.23
CA ILE A 4 -18.28 -10.76 6.27
C ILE A 4 -17.28 -10.65 7.43
N ILE A 5 -16.71 -11.78 7.86
CA ILE A 5 -15.71 -11.82 8.93
C ILE A 5 -14.47 -11.01 8.53
N THR A 6 -14.01 -11.15 7.28
CA THR A 6 -12.84 -10.43 6.79
C THR A 6 -13.09 -8.92 6.70
N VAL A 7 -14.26 -8.51 6.21
CA VAL A 7 -14.62 -7.09 6.15
C VAL A 7 -14.72 -6.51 7.55
N LEU A 8 -15.39 -7.21 8.47
CA LEU A 8 -15.49 -6.78 9.87
C LEU A 8 -14.10 -6.66 10.52
N PHE A 9 -13.25 -7.66 10.32
CA PHE A 9 -11.86 -7.63 10.80
C PHE A 9 -11.09 -6.43 10.22
N ALA A 10 -11.24 -6.16 8.92
CA ALA A 10 -10.55 -5.05 8.27
C ALA A 10 -11.00 -3.70 8.84
N VAL A 11 -12.31 -3.49 8.99
CA VAL A 11 -12.87 -2.24 9.54
C VAL A 11 -12.45 -2.04 11.00
N LEU A 12 -12.62 -3.07 11.83
CA LEU A 12 -12.23 -3.01 13.24
C LEU A 12 -10.71 -2.83 13.38
N GLY A 13 -9.91 -3.51 12.55
CA GLY A 13 -8.46 -3.38 12.55
C GLY A 13 -8.00 -1.96 12.26
N ILE A 14 -8.60 -1.26 11.30
CA ILE A 14 -8.31 0.15 11.02
C ILE A 14 -8.60 1.02 12.24
N ILE A 15 -9.71 0.77 12.94
CA ILE A 15 -10.10 1.54 14.14
C ILE A 15 -9.15 1.23 15.30
N PHE A 16 -8.89 -0.04 15.60
CA PHE A 16 -8.04 -0.46 16.72
C PHE A 16 -6.56 -0.12 16.53
N CYS A 17 -6.08 -0.01 15.29
CA CYS A 17 -4.70 0.41 15.02
C CYS A 17 -4.51 1.94 15.14
N PHE A 18 -5.56 2.73 15.33
CA PHE A 18 -5.45 4.18 15.38
C PHE A 18 -4.54 4.70 16.51
N PRO A 19 -4.55 4.19 17.75
CA PRO A 19 -3.60 4.61 18.78
C PRO A 19 -2.14 4.34 18.37
N TYR A 20 -1.89 3.24 17.63
CA TYR A 20 -0.56 2.94 17.12
C TYR A 20 -0.11 3.93 16.03
N HIS A 21 -1.02 4.37 15.16
CA HIS A 21 -0.75 5.45 14.21
C HIS A 21 -0.32 6.75 14.93
N LEU A 22 -1.01 7.13 16.03
CA LEU A 22 -0.62 8.29 16.81
C LEU A 22 0.77 8.15 17.44
N TYR A 23 1.10 6.94 17.92
CA TYR A 23 2.45 6.62 18.39
C TYR A 23 3.48 6.74 17.25
N LEU A 24 3.18 6.24 16.04
CA LEU A 24 4.07 6.37 14.89
C LEU A 24 4.32 7.83 14.50
N LYS A 25 3.30 8.68 14.56
CA LYS A 25 3.46 10.13 14.33
C LYS A 25 4.38 10.80 15.35
N GLN A 26 4.29 10.41 16.61
CA GLN A 26 5.20 10.93 17.64
C GLN A 26 6.62 10.41 17.44
N LEU A 27 6.77 9.14 17.06
CA LEU A 27 8.05 8.53 16.77
C LEU A 27 8.72 9.18 15.56
N ALA A 28 7.96 9.47 14.50
CA ALA A 28 8.46 10.10 13.28
C ALA A 28 9.07 11.50 13.52
N LYS A 29 8.62 12.22 14.55
CA LYS A 29 9.25 13.48 14.96
C LYS A 29 10.66 13.31 15.53
N LYS A 30 11.00 12.12 16.02
CA LYS A 30 12.30 11.81 16.61
C LYS A 30 13.19 10.99 15.66
N ASP A 31 12.58 10.05 14.94
CA ASP A 31 13.25 9.08 14.07
C ASP A 31 12.26 8.63 12.99
N GLN A 32 12.33 9.30 11.84
CA GLN A 32 11.41 9.06 10.72
C GLN A 32 11.60 7.66 10.12
N ASP A 33 12.83 7.21 9.99
CA ASP A 33 13.13 5.90 9.37
C ASP A 33 12.59 4.76 10.23
N LYS A 34 12.75 4.88 11.54
CA LYS A 34 12.24 3.89 12.49
C LYS A 34 10.72 3.86 12.53
N ALA A 35 10.06 5.02 12.44
CA ALA A 35 8.61 5.09 12.34
C ALA A 35 8.12 4.42 11.05
N TYR A 36 8.77 4.73 9.92
CA TYR A 36 8.47 4.14 8.63
C TYR A 36 8.60 2.61 8.63
N ILE A 37 9.70 2.06 9.12
CA ILE A 37 9.91 0.61 9.21
C ILE A 37 8.83 -0.06 10.09
N LYS A 38 8.44 0.58 11.19
CA LYS A 38 7.38 0.06 12.07
C LYS A 38 6.01 0.11 11.40
N ALA A 39 5.70 1.17 10.65
CA ALA A 39 4.48 1.27 9.85
C ALA A 39 4.39 0.15 8.81
N GLN A 40 5.47 -0.08 8.08
CA GLN A 40 5.57 -1.17 7.08
C GLN A 40 5.32 -2.55 7.71
N LYS A 41 5.89 -2.81 8.89
CA LYS A 41 5.68 -4.08 9.61
C LYS A 41 4.22 -4.26 10.05
N LEU A 42 3.59 -3.20 10.57
CA LEU A 42 2.18 -3.23 10.96
C LEU A 42 1.29 -3.57 9.76
N VAL A 43 1.45 -2.83 8.66
CA VAL A 43 0.65 -3.01 7.44
C VAL A 43 0.88 -4.39 6.84
N LYS A 44 2.12 -4.87 6.80
CA LYS A 44 2.46 -6.22 6.31
C LYS A 44 1.76 -7.30 7.14
N GLY A 45 1.78 -7.19 8.46
CA GLY A 45 1.07 -8.11 9.36
C GLY A 45 -0.45 -8.06 9.17
N PHE A 46 -1.02 -6.86 9.08
CA PHE A 46 -2.44 -6.67 8.86
C PHE A 46 -2.91 -7.24 7.52
N PHE A 47 -2.21 -6.96 6.43
CA PHE A 47 -2.51 -7.51 5.11
C PHE A 47 -2.38 -9.03 5.08
N GLY A 48 -1.36 -9.59 5.77
CA GLY A 48 -1.20 -11.02 5.93
C GLY A 48 -2.39 -11.67 6.64
N ALA A 49 -2.88 -11.06 7.71
CA ALA A 49 -4.06 -11.54 8.42
C ALA A 49 -5.33 -11.48 7.55
N VAL A 50 -5.54 -10.40 6.81
CA VAL A 50 -6.66 -10.28 5.86
C VAL A 50 -6.58 -11.38 4.80
N MET A 51 -5.42 -11.63 4.21
CA MET A 51 -5.23 -12.68 3.21
C MET A 51 -5.49 -14.07 3.79
N PHE A 52 -5.05 -14.32 5.01
CA PHE A 52 -5.33 -15.59 5.71
C PHE A 52 -6.83 -15.81 5.94
N LEU A 53 -7.53 -14.79 6.41
CA LEU A 53 -8.98 -14.86 6.66
C LEU A 53 -9.78 -15.09 5.39
N THR A 54 -9.40 -14.47 4.28
CA THR A 54 -10.05 -14.69 2.98
C THR A 54 -9.78 -16.10 2.44
N GLY A 55 -8.70 -16.75 2.90
CA GLY A 55 -8.23 -18.02 2.35
C GLY A 55 -7.58 -17.88 0.99
N CYS A 56 -7.16 -16.68 0.63
CA CYS A 56 -6.49 -16.42 -0.64
C CYS A 56 -5.12 -17.12 -0.65
N LYS A 57 -4.89 -17.97 -1.63
CA LYS A 57 -3.59 -18.59 -1.88
C LYS A 57 -2.86 -17.76 -2.92
N ARG A 58 -1.59 -17.49 -2.68
CA ARG A 58 -0.73 -16.81 -3.66
C ARG A 58 0.48 -17.67 -3.98
N THR A 59 0.94 -17.57 -5.20
CA THR A 59 2.23 -18.09 -5.65
C THR A 59 3.08 -16.90 -6.09
N VAL A 60 4.30 -16.80 -5.60
CA VAL A 60 5.26 -15.75 -5.98
C VAL A 60 6.34 -16.43 -6.80
N ILE A 61 6.57 -15.94 -8.01
CA ILE A 61 7.58 -16.46 -8.93
C ILE A 61 8.51 -15.30 -9.28
N GLY A 62 9.81 -15.54 -9.33
CA GLY A 62 10.80 -14.54 -9.72
C GLY A 62 11.16 -13.55 -8.62
N LYS A 63 10.88 -13.85 -7.36
CA LYS A 63 11.22 -12.99 -6.22
C LYS A 63 12.74 -12.76 -6.12
N GLU A 64 13.52 -13.74 -6.52
CA GLU A 64 14.97 -13.72 -6.58
C GLU A 64 15.54 -12.68 -7.58
N ASN A 65 14.70 -12.21 -8.51
CA ASN A 65 15.10 -11.19 -9.49
C ASN A 65 14.94 -9.75 -8.97
N ILE A 66 14.39 -9.57 -7.75
CA ILE A 66 14.22 -8.26 -7.16
C ILE A 66 15.56 -7.81 -6.58
N PRO A 67 16.16 -6.69 -7.05
CA PRO A 67 17.38 -6.14 -6.48
C PRO A 67 17.18 -5.79 -5.01
N ALA A 68 18.14 -6.17 -4.15
CA ALA A 68 18.05 -5.93 -2.71
C ALA A 68 18.74 -4.62 -2.27
N ASP A 69 19.61 -4.08 -3.12
CA ASP A 69 20.58 -3.03 -2.81
C ASP A 69 20.26 -1.67 -3.47
N GLN A 70 19.14 -1.58 -4.17
CA GLN A 70 18.72 -0.36 -4.87
C GLN A 70 17.22 -0.12 -4.80
N PRO A 71 16.76 1.14 -4.91
CA PRO A 71 15.33 1.44 -5.04
C PRO A 71 14.74 0.82 -6.31
N VAL A 72 13.56 0.23 -6.18
CA VAL A 72 12.87 -0.45 -7.29
C VAL A 72 11.47 0.12 -7.43
N MET A 73 11.06 0.43 -8.66
CA MET A 73 9.68 0.74 -8.98
C MET A 73 9.01 -0.48 -9.61
N PHE A 74 7.95 -0.96 -8.96
CA PHE A 74 7.15 -2.06 -9.49
C PHE A 74 5.99 -1.50 -10.30
N VAL A 75 5.89 -1.93 -11.55
CA VAL A 75 4.78 -1.59 -12.45
C VAL A 75 4.06 -2.88 -12.82
N GLY A 76 2.76 -2.94 -12.59
CA GLY A 76 1.97 -4.13 -12.85
C GLY A 76 0.52 -3.81 -13.17
N ASN A 77 -0.19 -4.78 -13.74
CA ASN A 77 -1.62 -4.68 -13.95
C ASN A 77 -2.35 -4.73 -12.61
N HIS A 78 -3.11 -3.69 -12.31
CA HIS A 78 -3.92 -3.61 -11.10
C HIS A 78 -5.39 -3.91 -11.44
N ARG A 79 -5.93 -4.98 -10.87
CA ARG A 79 -7.30 -5.46 -11.10
C ARG A 79 -8.15 -5.46 -9.83
N SER A 80 -7.52 -5.50 -8.66
CA SER A 80 -8.20 -5.68 -7.38
C SER A 80 -7.37 -5.14 -6.22
N TYR A 81 -8.04 -4.74 -5.14
CA TYR A 81 -7.37 -4.43 -3.86
C TYR A 81 -6.49 -5.57 -3.33
N PHE A 82 -6.79 -6.82 -3.70
CA PHE A 82 -5.96 -7.96 -3.34
C PHE A 82 -4.56 -7.93 -3.96
N ASP A 83 -4.38 -7.23 -5.07
CA ASP A 83 -3.06 -7.08 -5.69
C ASP A 83 -2.13 -6.29 -4.76
N ILE A 84 -2.65 -5.23 -4.11
CA ILE A 84 -1.91 -4.42 -3.14
C ILE A 84 -1.49 -5.28 -1.94
N LEU A 85 -2.45 -6.02 -1.36
CA LEU A 85 -2.19 -6.90 -0.23
C LEU A 85 -1.16 -7.97 -0.58
N SER A 86 -1.29 -8.56 -1.77
CA SER A 86 -0.40 -9.61 -2.26
C SER A 86 1.01 -9.10 -2.48
N CYS A 87 1.16 -7.96 -3.17
CA CYS A 87 2.46 -7.34 -3.43
C CYS A 87 3.18 -6.97 -2.13
N HIS A 88 2.48 -6.31 -1.20
CA HIS A 88 3.07 -5.90 0.08
C HIS A 88 3.55 -7.09 0.92
N ASN A 89 2.84 -8.22 0.83
CA ASN A 89 3.24 -9.44 1.53
C ASN A 89 4.30 -10.27 0.79
N ALA A 90 4.37 -10.16 -0.55
CA ALA A 90 5.34 -10.91 -1.36
C ALA A 90 6.73 -10.29 -1.33
N ILE A 91 6.81 -8.96 -1.27
CA ILE A 91 8.05 -8.20 -1.37
C ILE A 91 8.60 -7.95 0.04
N ASP A 92 9.89 -8.22 0.25
CA ASP A 92 10.51 -8.11 1.57
C ASP A 92 11.14 -6.74 1.85
N MET A 93 11.03 -5.80 0.91
CA MET A 93 11.45 -4.42 1.11
C MET A 93 10.26 -3.53 1.49
N PRO A 94 10.51 -2.36 2.10
CA PRO A 94 9.48 -1.36 2.32
C PRO A 94 8.82 -0.95 1.01
N LEU A 95 7.49 -0.90 0.99
CA LEU A 95 6.73 -0.67 -0.22
C LEU A 95 5.67 0.42 -0.01
N GLY A 96 5.75 1.51 -0.75
CA GLY A 96 4.70 2.50 -0.91
C GLY A 96 3.95 2.27 -2.22
N PHE A 97 2.74 2.80 -2.32
CA PHE A 97 1.92 2.69 -3.52
C PHE A 97 1.56 4.06 -4.07
N MET A 98 1.37 4.12 -5.38
CA MET A 98 0.74 5.26 -6.03
C MET A 98 -0.76 5.05 -6.03
N SER A 99 -1.49 6.00 -5.48
CA SER A 99 -2.95 5.92 -5.34
C SER A 99 -3.64 7.12 -5.98
N LYS A 100 -4.91 6.95 -6.29
CA LYS A 100 -5.75 8.05 -6.74
C LYS A 100 -6.09 8.98 -5.57
N ASP A 101 -6.22 10.27 -5.83
CA ASP A 101 -6.40 11.31 -4.81
C ASP A 101 -7.69 11.14 -3.98
N ASN A 102 -8.75 10.62 -4.56
CA ASN A 102 -10.03 10.35 -3.84
C ASN A 102 -9.88 9.37 -2.65
N ILE A 103 -8.78 8.64 -2.51
CA ILE A 103 -8.54 7.81 -1.32
C ILE A 103 -8.41 8.67 -0.04
N LYS A 104 -8.06 9.94 -0.20
CA LYS A 104 -7.98 10.91 0.90
C LYS A 104 -9.33 11.18 1.57
N ASP A 105 -10.43 10.93 0.84
CA ASP A 105 -11.79 11.10 1.35
C ASP A 105 -12.19 9.97 2.33
N ILE A 106 -11.41 8.89 2.39
CA ILE A 106 -11.64 7.77 3.31
C ILE A 106 -10.90 8.04 4.62
N PRO A 107 -11.63 8.41 5.69
CA PRO A 107 -11.02 8.71 6.99
C PRO A 107 -10.17 7.54 7.49
N LEU A 108 -9.08 7.83 8.18
CA LEU A 108 -8.12 6.87 8.72
C LEU A 108 -7.31 6.09 7.67
N LEU A 109 -7.90 5.60 6.58
CA LEU A 109 -7.19 4.81 5.57
C LEU A 109 -6.02 5.58 4.97
N TYR A 110 -6.26 6.83 4.53
CA TYR A 110 -5.22 7.66 3.95
C TYR A 110 -4.05 7.91 4.94
N LYS A 111 -4.35 7.98 6.26
CA LYS A 111 -3.31 8.19 7.29
C LYS A 111 -2.33 7.02 7.38
N TYR A 112 -2.84 5.79 7.27
CA TYR A 112 -2.00 4.60 7.23
C TYR A 112 -1.22 4.49 5.92
N MET A 113 -1.82 4.94 4.82
CA MET A 113 -1.13 5.01 3.53
C MET A 113 0.01 6.03 3.56
N ASP A 114 -0.18 7.18 4.20
CA ASP A 114 0.90 8.17 4.44
C ASP A 114 2.03 7.57 5.28
N ASP A 115 1.69 6.83 6.34
CA ASP A 115 2.69 6.21 7.24
C ASP A 115 3.60 5.22 6.50
N ILE A 116 3.12 4.60 5.41
CA ILE A 116 3.92 3.67 4.57
C ILE A 116 4.48 4.32 3.31
N GLY A 117 4.41 5.65 3.17
CA GLY A 117 5.01 6.38 2.08
C GLY A 117 4.26 6.27 0.74
N CYS A 118 2.93 6.14 0.78
CA CYS A 118 2.12 6.21 -0.43
C CYS A 118 2.09 7.62 -1.01
N THR A 119 2.00 7.71 -2.34
CA THR A 119 1.83 8.97 -3.07
C THR A 119 0.45 9.01 -3.73
N TYR A 120 -0.07 10.22 -3.93
CA TYR A 120 -1.41 10.44 -4.48
C TYR A 120 -1.31 11.19 -5.80
N LEU A 121 -2.01 10.68 -6.80
CA LEU A 121 -2.06 11.28 -8.13
C LEU A 121 -3.44 11.90 -8.37
N ASP A 122 -3.42 13.15 -8.74
CA ASP A 122 -4.59 13.81 -9.31
C ASP A 122 -4.75 13.40 -10.79
N LEU A 123 -5.68 12.49 -11.03
CA LEU A 123 -5.94 11.97 -12.36
C LEU A 123 -6.67 12.97 -13.26
N SER A 124 -7.17 14.10 -12.74
CA SER A 124 -7.76 15.17 -13.55
C SER A 124 -6.72 15.85 -14.44
N LEU A 125 -5.45 15.82 -14.03
CA LEU A 125 -4.32 16.39 -14.77
C LEU A 125 -3.81 15.50 -15.92
N ILE A 126 -4.21 14.22 -15.97
CA ILE A 126 -3.74 13.27 -17.00
C ILE A 126 -4.26 13.68 -18.39
N HIS A 127 -5.43 14.29 -18.48
CA HIS A 127 -5.99 14.78 -19.75
C HIS A 127 -5.23 15.97 -20.34
N ILE A 128 -4.41 16.67 -19.56
CA ILE A 128 -3.60 17.80 -20.03
C ILE A 128 -2.32 17.32 -20.74
N SER A 129 -1.86 16.10 -20.46
CA SER A 129 -0.61 15.54 -21.00
C SER A 129 -0.82 14.64 -22.24
N GLU A 130 -2.05 14.37 -22.67
CA GLU A 130 -2.35 13.54 -23.84
C GLU A 130 -1.90 14.15 -25.20
N PRO A 131 -1.83 15.48 -25.41
CA PRO A 131 -1.35 16.02 -26.68
C PRO A 131 0.10 15.65 -27.03
N THR A 132 0.93 15.38 -26.03
CA THR A 132 2.36 15.09 -26.23
C THR A 132 2.63 13.62 -26.60
N ARG A 133 1.69 12.71 -26.39
CA ARG A 133 1.87 11.28 -26.69
C ARG A 133 1.72 10.93 -28.19
N ARG A 134 1.16 11.85 -29.00
CA ARG A 134 0.92 11.64 -30.43
C ARG A 134 2.06 12.05 -31.36
N VAL A 135 3.14 12.62 -30.84
CA VAL A 135 4.23 13.21 -31.67
C VAL A 135 5.48 12.33 -31.78
N VAL A 136 5.50 11.13 -31.22
CA VAL A 136 6.70 10.26 -31.23
C VAL A 136 6.43 8.93 -31.94
N ILE A 137 5.65 8.92 -33.01
CA ILE A 137 5.66 7.81 -34.01
C ILE A 137 5.60 8.42 -35.39
N SER A 138 6.73 8.79 -35.91
CA SER A 138 7.02 8.90 -37.34
C SER A 138 8.44 8.40 -37.61
#